data_b89c0c78a0a7d5e0946cd7348a97512c
#
_entry.id   b89c0c78a0a7d5e0946cd7348a97512c
#
_cell.length_a   1.000
_cell.length_b   1.000
_cell.length_c   1.000
_cell.angle_alpha   90.00
_cell.angle_beta   90.00
_cell.angle_gamma   90.00
#
_symmetry.space_group_name_H-M   'P 1'
#
loop_
_entity.id
_entity.type
_entity.pdbx_description
1 polymer ?
#
loop_
_entity_poly.entity_id
_entity_poly.type
_entity_poly.pdbx_seq_one_letter_code
_entity_poly.pdbx_strand_id
1 'polypeptide(L)' 'MRIIVDGRRVMRTKTHKTYLAHYYRNKAYFTKRGLTKRLVLHELYHHIVDAYGLDMVVSEEERGANTFARKFLCKARV' A
#
# COMPACT_ATOMS: atom_id res chain seq x y z
N MET A 1 -6.16 -10.17 -0.60
CA MET A 1 -6.06 -8.81 -1.15
C MET A 1 -6.16 -8.85 -2.67
N ARG A 2 -7.03 -8.05 -3.22
CA ARG A 2 -7.20 -7.98 -4.67
C ARG A 2 -6.38 -6.81 -5.22
N ILE A 3 -5.59 -7.05 -6.25
CA ILE A 3 -4.76 -6.03 -6.89
C ILE A 3 -5.46 -5.51 -8.13
N ILE A 4 -5.63 -4.19 -8.21
CA ILE A 4 -6.28 -3.52 -9.35
C ILE A 4 -5.30 -2.50 -9.91
N VAL A 5 -5.00 -2.60 -11.21
CA VAL A 5 -4.12 -1.64 -11.88
C VAL A 5 -4.97 -0.62 -12.63
N ASP A 6 -4.82 0.65 -12.27
CA ASP A 6 -5.52 1.77 -12.91
C ASP A 6 -4.61 2.35 -13.99
N GLY A 7 -5.18 2.65 -15.15
CA GLY A 7 -4.43 3.24 -16.26
C GLY A 7 -4.06 4.71 -16.08
N ARG A 8 -4.57 5.36 -15.04
CA ARG A 8 -4.28 6.78 -14.76
C ARG A 8 -2.86 6.94 -14.23
N ARG A 9 -2.28 8.12 -14.47
CA ARG A 9 -0.93 8.43 -13.96
C ARG A 9 -0.88 8.54 -12.45
N VAL A 10 -1.91 9.15 -11.87
CA VAL A 10 -2.07 9.30 -10.43
C VAL A 10 -3.52 9.06 -10.06
N MET A 11 -3.75 8.57 -8.86
CA MET A 11 -5.08 8.47 -8.29
C MET A 11 -5.32 9.66 -7.37
N ARG A 12 -6.55 10.17 -7.37
CA ARG A 12 -6.92 11.32 -6.55
C ARG A 12 -8.08 10.95 -5.65
N THR A 13 -7.95 11.26 -4.37
CA THR A 13 -9.02 11.04 -3.41
C THR A 13 -9.92 12.27 -3.29
N LYS A 14 -11.01 12.14 -2.52
CA LYS A 14 -11.92 13.24 -2.22
C LYS A 14 -11.23 14.44 -1.55
N THR A 15 -10.12 14.20 -0.86
CA THR A 15 -9.34 15.25 -0.21
C THR A 15 -8.30 15.89 -1.13
N HIS A 16 -8.35 15.60 -2.42
CA HIS A 16 -7.44 16.12 -3.46
C HIS A 16 -5.97 15.69 -3.28
N LYS A 17 -5.70 14.71 -2.44
CA LYS A 17 -4.37 14.12 -2.36
C LYS A 17 -4.17 13.14 -3.52
N THR A 18 -2.98 13.15 -4.11
CA THR A 18 -2.63 12.24 -5.20
C THR A 18 -1.84 11.06 -4.68
N TYR A 19 -2.10 9.87 -5.24
CA TYR A 19 -1.45 8.63 -4.81
C TYR A 19 -1.01 7.83 -6.04
N LEU A 20 0.10 7.12 -5.90
CA LEU A 20 0.53 6.12 -6.87
C LEU A 20 -0.03 4.74 -6.51
N ALA A 21 -0.37 4.54 -5.25
CA ALA A 21 -1.00 3.32 -4.74
C ALA A 21 -1.95 3.66 -3.59
N HIS A 22 -2.99 2.85 -3.43
CA HIS A 22 -4.00 3.08 -2.41
C HIS A 22 -4.66 1.76 -2.01
N TYR A 23 -4.86 1.54 -0.71
CA TYR A 23 -5.56 0.38 -0.20
C TYR A 23 -6.94 0.79 0.34
N TYR A 24 -7.97 0.02 0.00
CA TYR A 24 -9.30 0.22 0.55
C TYR A 24 -10.11 -1.08 0.48
N ARG A 25 -10.57 -1.54 1.64
CA ARG A 25 -11.48 -2.70 1.78
C ARG A 25 -11.09 -3.92 0.94
N ASN A 26 -9.97 -4.54 1.28
CA ASN A 26 -9.46 -5.75 0.64
C ASN A 26 -9.01 -5.56 -0.82
N LYS A 27 -8.92 -4.32 -1.29
CA LYS A 27 -8.45 -4.01 -2.64
C LYS A 27 -7.28 -3.05 -2.58
N ALA A 28 -6.23 -3.35 -3.33
CA ALA A 28 -5.10 -2.46 -3.49
C ALA A 28 -5.10 -1.93 -4.92
N TYR A 29 -5.16 -0.61 -5.05
CA TYR A 29 -5.19 0.09 -6.33
C TYR A 29 -3.82 0.64 -6.64
N PHE A 30 -3.33 0.41 -7.86
CA PHE A 30 -2.02 0.88 -8.30
C PHE A 30 -2.15 1.57 -9.65
N THR A 31 -1.41 2.67 -9.83
CA THR A 31 -1.12 3.16 -11.18
C THR A 31 -0.01 2.30 -11.77
N LYS A 32 0.23 2.39 -13.08
CA LYS A 32 1.34 1.64 -13.69
C LYS A 32 2.69 2.02 -13.07
N ARG A 33 2.89 3.30 -12.76
CA ARG A 33 4.12 3.78 -12.08
C ARG A 33 4.20 3.31 -10.63
N GLY A 34 3.05 3.15 -9.98
CA GLY A 34 2.98 2.75 -8.59
C GLY A 34 3.06 1.24 -8.39
N LEU A 35 2.98 0.43 -9.45
CA LEU A 35 3.04 -1.03 -9.32
C LEU A 35 4.50 -1.48 -9.18
N THR A 36 5.06 -1.26 -8.01
CA THR A 36 6.42 -1.65 -7.63
C THR A 36 6.35 -2.64 -6.48
N LYS A 37 7.40 -3.46 -6.32
CA LYS A 37 7.49 -4.40 -5.20
C LYS A 37 7.33 -3.69 -3.85
N ARG A 38 7.96 -2.53 -3.72
CA ARG A 38 7.89 -1.75 -2.48
C ARG A 38 6.46 -1.31 -2.15
N LEU A 39 5.74 -0.76 -3.14
CA LEU A 39 4.38 -0.29 -2.91
C LEU A 39 3.39 -1.44 -2.74
N VAL A 40 3.59 -2.56 -3.43
CA VAL A 40 2.78 -3.76 -3.20
C VAL A 40 2.93 -4.24 -1.76
N LEU A 41 4.16 -4.29 -1.24
CA LEU A 41 4.41 -4.67 0.16
C LEU A 41 3.83 -3.66 1.14
N HIS A 42 3.91 -2.37 0.82
CA HIS A 42 3.31 -1.31 1.64
C HIS A 42 1.79 -1.51 1.75
N GLU A 43 1.12 -1.74 0.64
CA GLU A 43 -0.33 -1.95 0.63
C GLU A 43 -0.71 -3.31 1.26
N LEU A 44 0.14 -4.32 1.13
CA LEU A 44 -0.06 -5.60 1.80
C LEU A 44 -0.09 -5.44 3.32
N TYR A 45 0.75 -4.57 3.87
CA TYR A 45 0.73 -4.28 5.30
C TYR A 45 -0.63 -3.70 5.74
N HIS A 46 -1.17 -2.76 4.97
CA HIS A 46 -2.50 -2.22 5.25
C HIS A 46 -3.57 -3.32 5.21
N HIS A 47 -3.45 -4.25 4.27
CA HIS A 47 -4.35 -5.38 4.18
C HIS A 47 -4.26 -6.28 5.42
N ILE A 48 -3.06 -6.56 5.90
CA ILE A 48 -2.86 -7.37 7.10
C ILE A 48 -3.49 -6.70 8.32
N VAL A 49 -3.27 -5.41 8.49
CA VAL A 49 -3.87 -4.63 9.58
C VAL A 49 -5.40 -4.69 9.52
N ASP A 50 -5.96 -4.53 8.33
CA ASP A 50 -7.40 -4.58 8.10
C ASP A 50 -7.96 -6.00 8.35
N ALA A 51 -7.33 -7.01 7.78
CA ALA A 51 -7.80 -8.40 7.85
C ALA A 51 -7.78 -8.96 9.28
N TYR A 52 -6.80 -8.56 10.07
CA TYR A 52 -6.69 -8.99 11.47
C TYR A 52 -7.37 -8.04 12.46
N GLY A 53 -7.98 -6.96 11.95
CA GLY A 53 -8.67 -6.00 12.81
C GLY A 53 -7.75 -5.30 13.81
N LEU A 54 -6.50 -5.06 13.44
CA LEU A 54 -5.55 -4.41 14.33
C LEU A 54 -5.89 -2.93 14.48
N ASP A 55 -5.96 -2.48 15.73
CA ASP A 55 -6.29 -1.10 16.04
C ASP A 55 -5.01 -0.27 16.09
N MET A 56 -4.73 0.47 15.03
CA MET A 56 -3.53 1.29 14.90
C MET A 56 -3.90 2.70 14.48
N VAL A 57 -3.18 3.69 15.02
CA VAL A 57 -3.29 5.07 14.54
C VAL A 57 -2.73 5.15 13.14
N VAL A 58 -3.31 6.01 12.29
CA VAL A 58 -2.92 6.14 10.87
C VAL A 58 -1.41 6.36 10.71
N SER A 59 -0.81 7.24 11.53
CA SER A 59 0.63 7.53 11.45
C SER A 59 1.49 6.31 11.78
N GLU A 60 1.07 5.49 12.75
CA GLU A 60 1.78 4.26 13.11
C GLU A 60 1.63 3.20 12.03
N GLU A 61 0.44 3.08 11.45
CA GLU A 61 0.19 2.13 10.37
C GLU A 61 1.03 2.47 9.14
N GLU A 62 1.10 3.74 8.75
CA GLU A 62 1.92 4.20 7.63
C GLU A 62 3.42 3.95 7.87
N ARG A 63 3.88 4.24 9.08
CA ARG A 63 5.28 3.98 9.45
C ARG A 63 5.58 2.48 9.41
N GLY A 64 4.67 1.67 9.92
CA GLY A 64 4.79 0.22 9.90
C GLY A 64 4.82 -0.33 8.49
N ALA A 65 3.96 0.20 7.60
CA ALA A 65 3.91 -0.21 6.19
C ALA A 65 5.23 0.07 5.47
N ASN A 66 5.81 1.25 5.70
CA ASN A 66 7.10 1.62 5.11
C ASN A 66 8.24 0.72 5.64
N THR A 67 8.26 0.46 6.93
CA THR A 67 9.26 -0.42 7.54
C THR A 67 9.13 -1.85 7.03
N PHE A 68 7.92 -2.37 6.96
CA PHE A 68 7.62 -3.71 6.44
C PHE A 68 8.11 -3.86 4.99
N ALA A 69 7.75 -2.91 4.13
CA ALA A 69 8.13 -2.94 2.72
C ALA A 69 9.65 -2.92 2.57
N ARG A 70 10.34 -2.06 3.31
CA ARG A 70 11.80 -1.95 3.26
C ARG A 70 12.50 -3.22 3.72
N LYS A 71 12.02 -3.82 4.81
CA LYS A 71 12.61 -5.06 5.35
C LYS A 71 12.48 -6.23 4.38
N PHE A 72 11.30 -6.39 3.79
CA PHE A 72 11.07 -7.50 2.86
C PHE A 72 11.82 -7.30 1.54
N LEU A 73 11.98 -6.08 1.07
CA LEU A 73 12.81 -5.82 -0.11
C LEU A 73 14.27 -6.15 0.13
N CYS A 74 14.81 -5.81 1.30
CA CYS A 74 16.18 -6.14 1.65
C CYS A 74 16.40 -7.64 1.70
N LYS A 75 15.47 -8.42 2.25
CA LYS A 75 15.56 -9.87 2.29
C LYS A 75 15.50 -10.49 0.88
N ALA A 76 14.72 -9.92 -0.01
CA ALA A 76 14.57 -10.43 -1.38
C ALA A 76 15.80 -10.19 -2.24
N ARG A 77 16.77 -9.41 -1.79
CA ARG A 77 18.02 -9.12 -2.49
C ARG A 77 19.16 -10.09 -2.17
N VAL A 78 18.94 -10.96 -1.24
CA VAL A 78 19.97 -11.94 -0.83
C VAL A 78 20.07 -13.08 -1.83
#